data_52f4b6d9a10ed411b1360ad40adb8567
#
_entry.id   52f4b6d9a10ed411b1360ad40adb8567
#
_cell.length_a   1.000
_cell.length_b   1.000
_cell.length_c   1.000
_cell.angle_alpha   90.00
_cell.angle_beta   90.00
_cell.angle_gamma   90.00
#
_symmetry.space_group_name_H-M   'P 1'
#
loop_
_entity.id
_entity.type
_entity.pdbx_description
1 polymer ?
#
loop_
_entity_poly.entity_id
_entity_poly.type
_entity_poly.pdbx_seq_one_letter_code
_entity_poly.pdbx_strand_id
1 'polypeptide(L)'
;MTRSVLVADDEPNIVLSLEFLMRQEGYDVYSVADGAAALEAMAAAPPDLVLLDVMMPKRDGYDVCQTIRANPDWAGVRIIMLTAKGREVEREKGMALGADDYITKPFSTREVVERVRRHLGDGPG
;
A
#
# COMPACT_ATOMS: atom_id res chain seq x y z
N MET A 1 -8.42 -9.26 -16.38
CA MET A 1 -7.05 -8.80 -16.19
C MET A 1 -6.67 -8.89 -14.73
N THR A 2 -5.44 -9.30 -14.47
CA THR A 2 -4.97 -9.44 -13.10
C THR A 2 -4.66 -8.08 -12.49
N ARG A 3 -5.14 -7.84 -11.29
CA ARG A 3 -4.84 -6.62 -10.56
C ARG A 3 -3.47 -6.72 -9.91
N SER A 4 -2.77 -5.60 -9.80
CA SER A 4 -1.43 -5.57 -9.22
C SER A 4 -1.40 -4.78 -7.91
N VAL A 5 -0.61 -5.27 -6.96
CA VAL A 5 -0.43 -4.66 -5.63
C VAL A 5 1.04 -4.44 -5.39
N LEU A 6 1.40 -3.23 -5.01
CA LEU A 6 2.76 -2.91 -4.55
C LEU A 6 2.76 -2.88 -3.03
N VAL A 7 3.68 -3.62 -2.42
CA VAL A 7 3.89 -3.59 -0.97
C VAL A 7 5.13 -2.75 -0.70
N ALA A 8 4.97 -1.65 0.01
CA ALA A 8 6.06 -0.75 0.38
C ALA A 8 6.22 -0.75 1.89
N ASP A 9 7.17 -1.52 2.41
CA ASP A 9 7.40 -1.70 3.84
C ASP A 9 8.84 -2.17 4.05
N ASP A 10 9.51 -1.67 5.07
CA ASP A 10 10.90 -2.02 5.33
C ASP A 10 11.06 -3.21 6.29
N GLU A 11 9.97 -3.77 6.79
CA GLU A 11 10.01 -4.94 7.67
C GLU A 11 9.87 -6.23 6.85
N PRO A 12 10.94 -7.04 6.73
CA PRO A 12 10.89 -8.23 5.87
C PRO A 12 9.77 -9.21 6.18
N ASN A 13 9.45 -9.40 7.46
CA ASN A 13 8.38 -10.33 7.85
C ASN A 13 7.01 -9.84 7.40
N ILE A 14 6.78 -8.54 7.47
CA ILE A 14 5.53 -7.94 7.01
C ILE A 14 5.43 -8.09 5.49
N VAL A 15 6.50 -7.79 4.78
CA VAL A 15 6.54 -7.92 3.32
C VAL A 15 6.21 -9.35 2.90
N LEU A 16 6.86 -10.34 3.50
CA LEU A 16 6.63 -11.75 3.17
C LEU A 16 5.18 -12.15 3.41
N SER A 17 4.61 -11.73 4.53
CA SER A 17 3.21 -12.03 4.86
C SER A 17 2.25 -11.42 3.85
N LEU A 18 2.47 -10.16 3.51
CA LEU A 18 1.59 -9.45 2.58
C LEU A 18 1.72 -10.01 1.16
N GLU A 19 2.94 -10.31 0.72
CA GLU A 19 3.15 -10.93 -0.59
C GLU A 19 2.41 -12.26 -0.70
N PHE A 20 2.55 -13.11 0.33
CA PHE A 20 1.87 -14.39 0.35
C PHE A 20 0.35 -14.22 0.26
N LEU A 21 -0.21 -13.33 1.07
CA LEU A 21 -1.66 -13.10 1.09
C LEU A 21 -2.16 -12.59 -0.26
N MET A 22 -1.47 -11.65 -0.86
CA MET A 22 -1.91 -11.06 -2.11
C MET A 22 -1.83 -12.06 -3.26
N ARG A 23 -0.77 -12.88 -3.30
CA ARG A 23 -0.68 -13.95 -4.31
C ARG A 23 -1.79 -14.97 -4.13
N GLN A 24 -2.11 -15.31 -2.89
CA GLN A 24 -3.20 -16.25 -2.59
C GLN A 24 -4.54 -15.75 -3.11
N GLU A 25 -4.74 -14.43 -3.09
CA GLU A 25 -5.97 -13.81 -3.58
C GLU A 25 -5.99 -13.60 -5.10
N GLY A 26 -4.92 -13.98 -5.78
CA GLY A 26 -4.86 -13.90 -7.23
C GLY A 26 -4.31 -12.59 -7.77
N TYR A 27 -3.75 -11.73 -6.94
CA TYR A 27 -3.14 -10.49 -7.38
C TYR A 27 -1.68 -10.71 -7.77
N ASP A 28 -1.20 -9.92 -8.74
CA ASP A 28 0.23 -9.79 -8.97
C ASP A 28 0.78 -8.90 -7.88
N VAL A 29 1.86 -9.31 -7.23
CA VAL A 29 2.43 -8.54 -6.14
C VAL A 29 3.92 -8.37 -6.32
N TYR A 30 4.40 -7.17 -6.01
CA TYR A 30 5.83 -6.87 -5.94
C TYR A 30 6.06 -5.96 -4.75
N SER A 31 7.29 -5.89 -4.27
CA SER A 31 7.57 -5.19 -3.04
C SER A 31 8.83 -4.36 -3.13
N VAL A 32 8.87 -3.31 -2.31
CA VAL A 32 10.02 -2.43 -2.14
C VAL A 32 10.20 -2.15 -0.64
N ALA A 33 11.39 -1.74 -0.24
CA ALA A 33 11.73 -1.56 1.17
C ALA A 33 11.91 -0.11 1.60
N ASP A 34 11.74 0.84 0.70
CA ASP A 34 11.88 2.26 1.04
C ASP A 34 11.03 3.13 0.09
N GLY A 35 10.85 4.38 0.49
CA GLY A 35 9.99 5.28 -0.26
C GLY A 35 10.52 5.68 -1.62
N ALA A 36 11.83 5.79 -1.77
CA ALA A 36 12.42 6.13 -3.06
C ALA A 36 12.18 4.99 -4.06
N ALA A 37 12.38 3.74 -3.62
CA ALA A 37 12.10 2.56 -4.45
C ALA A 37 10.62 2.45 -4.79
N ALA A 38 9.74 2.86 -3.89
CA ALA A 38 8.30 2.87 -4.16
C ALA A 38 7.96 3.79 -5.32
N LEU A 39 8.53 4.99 -5.35
CA LEU A 39 8.28 5.93 -6.44
C LEU A 39 8.90 5.47 -7.75
N GLU A 40 10.05 4.82 -7.71
CA GLU A 40 10.65 4.21 -8.91
C GLU A 40 9.75 3.11 -9.47
N ALA A 41 9.19 2.28 -8.60
CA ALA A 41 8.27 1.22 -9.00
C ALA A 41 7.01 1.81 -9.63
N MET A 42 6.48 2.88 -9.06
CA MET A 42 5.32 3.59 -9.62
C MET A 42 5.59 4.07 -11.04
N ALA A 43 6.77 4.64 -11.27
CA ALA A 43 7.14 5.15 -12.58
C ALA A 43 7.33 4.04 -13.62
N ALA A 44 7.87 2.90 -13.18
CA ALA A 44 8.12 1.77 -14.09
C ALA A 44 6.83 1.04 -14.45
N ALA A 45 5.96 0.77 -13.47
CA ALA A 45 4.73 0.01 -13.69
C ALA A 45 3.74 0.34 -12.57
N PRO A 46 2.90 1.36 -12.73
CA PRO A 46 1.95 1.75 -11.70
C PRO A 46 1.05 0.60 -11.30
N PRO A 47 0.95 0.29 -10.00
CA PRO A 47 0.06 -0.77 -9.53
C PRO A 47 -1.39 -0.27 -9.46
N ASP A 48 -2.31 -1.21 -9.25
CA ASP A 48 -3.69 -0.84 -8.98
C ASP A 48 -3.86 -0.37 -7.54
N LEU A 49 -3.03 -0.88 -6.62
CA LEU A 49 -3.10 -0.55 -5.20
C LEU A 49 -1.71 -0.61 -4.56
N VAL A 50 -1.46 0.30 -3.63
CA VAL A 50 -0.23 0.32 -2.82
C VAL A 50 -0.59 0.09 -1.37
N LEU A 51 0.05 -0.91 -0.75
CA LEU A 51 0.06 -1.07 0.71
C LEU A 51 1.31 -0.35 1.19
N LEU A 52 1.14 0.76 1.88
CA LEU A 52 2.21 1.74 2.10
C LEU A 52 2.45 1.98 3.59
N ASP A 53 3.61 1.54 4.07
CA ASP A 53 4.01 1.78 5.45
C ASP A 53 4.32 3.27 5.67
N VAL A 54 3.92 3.78 6.82
CA VAL A 54 4.19 5.17 7.19
C VAL A 54 5.69 5.39 7.42
N MET A 55 6.32 4.47 8.16
CA MET A 55 7.71 4.63 8.60
C MET A 55 8.66 3.84 7.72
N MET A 56 9.26 4.51 6.74
CA MET A 56 10.25 3.89 5.86
C MET A 56 11.47 4.79 5.71
N PRO A 57 12.65 4.21 5.42
CA PRO A 57 13.84 5.02 5.15
C PRO A 57 13.73 5.75 3.82
N LYS A 58 14.57 6.73 3.65
CA LYS A 58 14.73 7.61 2.47
C LYS A 58 13.57 8.56 2.27
N ARG A 59 12.36 8.04 2.03
CA ARG A 59 11.14 8.83 1.95
C ARG A 59 10.06 8.08 2.70
N ASP A 60 9.39 8.73 3.63
CA ASP A 60 8.34 8.08 4.42
C ASP A 60 7.04 7.90 3.62
N GLY A 61 6.10 7.17 4.19
CA GLY A 61 4.85 6.86 3.51
C GLY A 61 3.99 8.09 3.24
N TYR A 62 4.05 9.10 4.08
CA TYR A 62 3.30 10.34 3.83
C TYR A 62 3.81 11.05 2.59
N ASP A 63 5.13 11.13 2.46
CA ASP A 63 5.78 11.77 1.32
C ASP A 63 5.45 11.01 0.03
N VAL A 64 5.52 9.68 0.06
CA VAL A 64 5.16 8.85 -1.09
C VAL A 64 3.69 9.06 -1.47
N CYS A 65 2.79 9.05 -0.49
CA CYS A 65 1.36 9.25 -0.71
C CYS A 65 1.10 10.59 -1.39
N GLN A 66 1.71 11.65 -0.86
CA GLN A 66 1.55 13.00 -1.40
C GLN A 66 2.06 13.09 -2.84
N THR A 67 3.20 12.47 -3.11
CA THR A 67 3.79 12.46 -4.45
C THR A 67 2.89 11.71 -5.44
N ILE A 68 2.34 10.56 -5.04
CA ILE A 68 1.43 9.81 -5.88
C ILE A 68 0.19 10.65 -6.21
N ARG A 69 -0.40 11.29 -5.21
CA ARG A 69 -1.62 12.09 -5.41
C ARG A 69 -1.39 13.35 -6.22
N ALA A 70 -0.16 13.85 -6.24
CA ALA A 70 0.19 15.03 -7.04
C ALA A 70 0.36 14.69 -8.52
N ASN A 71 0.47 13.40 -8.88
CA ASN A 71 0.66 12.98 -10.25
C ASN A 71 -0.68 12.57 -10.86
N PRO A 72 -1.22 13.31 -11.85
CA PRO A 72 -2.52 12.98 -12.43
C PRO A 72 -2.52 11.64 -13.17
N ASP A 73 -1.38 11.15 -13.62
CA ASP A 73 -1.29 9.85 -14.29
C ASP A 73 -1.56 8.69 -13.32
N TRP A 74 -1.44 8.94 -12.01
CA TRP A 74 -1.61 7.93 -10.97
C TRP A 74 -2.89 8.15 -10.16
N ALA A 75 -3.81 8.96 -10.66
CA ALA A 75 -5.03 9.32 -9.92
C ALA A 75 -5.89 8.12 -9.54
N GLY A 76 -5.86 7.06 -10.34
CA GLY A 76 -6.65 5.86 -10.08
C GLY A 76 -6.02 4.84 -9.15
N VAL A 77 -4.76 5.05 -8.75
CA VAL A 77 -4.07 4.12 -7.84
C VAL A 77 -4.66 4.25 -6.44
N ARG A 78 -5.04 3.11 -5.85
CA ARG A 78 -5.56 3.10 -4.47
C ARG A 78 -4.39 3.03 -3.50
N ILE A 79 -4.49 3.77 -2.40
CA ILE A 79 -3.46 3.80 -1.37
C ILE A 79 -4.06 3.39 -0.04
N ILE A 80 -3.52 2.32 0.56
CA ILE A 80 -3.87 1.89 1.91
C ILE A 80 -2.63 2.07 2.77
N MET A 81 -2.73 2.95 3.79
CA MET A 81 -1.61 3.19 4.71
C MET A 81 -1.54 2.10 5.76
N LEU A 82 -0.32 1.65 6.08
CA LEU A 82 -0.07 0.72 7.17
C LEU A 82 0.42 1.52 8.37
N THR A 83 -0.42 1.64 9.41
CA THR A 83 -0.16 2.52 10.55
C THR A 83 0.10 1.72 11.82
N ALA A 84 0.81 2.31 12.78
CA ALA A 84 1.05 1.68 14.07
C ALA A 84 -0.19 1.78 14.95
N LYS A 85 -0.44 0.73 15.73
CA LYS A 85 -1.55 0.71 16.69
C LYS A 85 -1.43 1.86 17.68
N GLY A 86 -2.54 2.54 17.93
CA GLY A 86 -2.58 3.67 18.85
C GLY A 86 -2.10 4.99 18.26
N ARG A 87 -1.80 5.01 16.98
CA ARG A 87 -1.27 6.21 16.30
C ARG A 87 -2.34 6.84 15.42
N GLU A 88 -3.40 7.33 16.04
CA GLU A 88 -4.51 7.96 15.31
C GLU A 88 -4.09 9.15 14.47
N VAL A 89 -3.07 9.87 14.92
CA VAL A 89 -2.52 11.00 14.19
C VAL A 89 -1.96 10.56 12.84
N GLU A 90 -1.33 9.37 12.80
CA GLU A 90 -0.80 8.82 11.54
C GLU A 90 -1.93 8.54 10.55
N ARG A 91 -3.01 7.97 11.04
CA ARG A 91 -4.18 7.68 10.22
C ARG A 91 -4.78 8.96 9.64
N GLU A 92 -5.04 9.93 10.50
CA GLU A 92 -5.64 11.20 10.10
C GLU A 92 -4.77 11.93 9.07
N LYS A 93 -3.46 11.95 9.29
CA LYS A 93 -2.54 12.59 8.38
C LYS A 93 -2.52 11.91 7.02
N GLY A 94 -2.50 10.58 6.99
CA GLY A 94 -2.53 9.82 5.74
C GLY A 94 -3.79 10.08 4.95
N MET A 95 -4.95 10.06 5.61
CA MET A 95 -6.22 10.31 4.95
C MET A 95 -6.28 11.74 4.41
N ALA A 96 -5.76 12.71 5.16
CA ALA A 96 -5.71 14.10 4.72
C ALA A 96 -4.80 14.30 3.50
N LEU A 97 -3.78 13.47 3.33
CA LEU A 97 -2.86 13.53 2.20
C LEU A 97 -3.36 12.75 0.98
N GLY A 98 -4.51 12.07 1.09
CA GLY A 98 -5.11 11.42 -0.05
C GLY A 98 -5.10 9.90 -0.04
N ALA A 99 -4.76 9.27 1.08
CA ALA A 99 -4.90 7.82 1.21
C ALA A 99 -6.38 7.44 1.14
N ASP A 100 -6.67 6.28 0.58
CA ASP A 100 -8.04 5.78 0.45
C ASP A 100 -8.50 5.03 1.69
N ASP A 101 -7.55 4.44 2.43
CA ASP A 101 -7.88 3.63 3.59
C ASP A 101 -6.62 3.46 4.44
N TYR A 102 -6.75 2.75 5.54
CA TYR A 102 -5.63 2.42 6.42
C TYR A 102 -5.84 1.05 7.05
N ILE A 103 -4.74 0.41 7.44
CA ILE A 103 -4.75 -0.84 8.19
C ILE A 103 -3.78 -0.65 9.35
N THR A 104 -4.22 -0.96 10.56
CA THR A 104 -3.39 -0.80 11.76
C THR A 104 -2.55 -2.03 12.02
N LYS A 105 -1.26 -1.85 12.28
CA LYS A 105 -0.36 -2.94 12.69
C LYS A 105 -0.44 -3.13 14.21
N PRO A 106 -0.47 -4.36 14.70
CA PRO A 106 -0.51 -5.61 13.97
C PRO A 106 -1.89 -5.84 13.36
N PHE A 107 -1.93 -6.42 12.17
CA PHE A 107 -3.19 -6.67 11.45
C PHE A 107 -3.47 -8.16 11.39
N SER A 108 -4.75 -8.51 11.19
CA SER A 108 -5.14 -9.87 10.86
C SER A 108 -5.07 -10.05 9.34
N THR A 109 -4.84 -11.29 8.91
CA THR A 109 -4.84 -11.61 7.48
C THR A 109 -6.18 -11.30 6.85
N ARG A 110 -7.26 -11.58 7.59
CA ARG A 110 -8.62 -11.33 7.14
C ARG A 110 -8.87 -9.86 6.87
N GLU A 111 -8.41 -8.99 7.76
CA GLU A 111 -8.58 -7.55 7.59
C GLU A 111 -7.89 -7.04 6.33
N VAL A 112 -6.65 -7.49 6.09
CA VAL A 112 -5.91 -7.09 4.90
C VAL A 112 -6.67 -7.49 3.63
N VAL A 113 -7.10 -8.74 3.56
CA VAL A 113 -7.82 -9.25 2.39
C VAL A 113 -9.12 -8.47 2.17
N GLU A 114 -9.90 -8.25 3.22
CA GLU A 114 -11.16 -7.51 3.11
C GLU A 114 -10.96 -6.08 2.63
N ARG A 115 -9.92 -5.39 3.15
CA ARG A 115 -9.66 -4.00 2.76
C ARG A 115 -9.21 -3.91 1.31
N VAL A 116 -8.32 -4.79 0.88
CA VAL A 116 -7.86 -4.80 -0.50
C VAL A 116 -9.01 -5.10 -1.46
N ARG A 117 -9.83 -6.09 -1.13
CA ARG A 117 -11.01 -6.41 -1.96
C ARG A 117 -11.99 -5.25 -2.05
N ARG A 118 -12.16 -4.50 -0.97
CA ARG A 118 -13.05 -3.34 -0.96
C ARG A 118 -12.66 -2.34 -2.04
N HIS A 119 -11.36 -2.16 -2.28
CA HIS A 119 -10.87 -1.18 -3.23
C HIS A 119 -10.64 -1.73 -4.63
N LEU A 120 -10.35 -3.03 -4.77
CA LEU A 120 -10.04 -3.64 -6.06
C LEU A 120 -11.11 -4.62 -6.55
N GLY A 121 -12.08 -4.94 -5.72
CA GLY A 121 -13.01 -6.04 -5.99
C GLY A 121 -12.32 -7.38 -5.80
N ASP A 122 -12.99 -8.46 -6.21
CA ASP A 122 -12.37 -9.78 -6.16
C ASP A 122 -11.32 -9.87 -7.27
N GLY A 123 -10.12 -10.28 -6.91
CA GLY A 123 -9.09 -10.49 -7.92
C GLY A 123 -9.14 -11.93 -8.38
N PRO A 124 -8.72 -12.26 -9.49
CA PRO A 124 -8.71 -11.72 -10.83
C PRO A 124 -10.10 -11.84 -11.45
N GLY A 125 -10.94 -11.04 -11.18
CA GLY A 125 -12.28 -11.22 -11.66
C GLY A 125 -12.85 -10.05 -12.44
#